data_1bf53e80a740f69cd5fc2fa57b91a26e
#
_entry.id   1bf53e80a740f69cd5fc2fa57b91a26e
#
_cell.length_a   1.000
_cell.length_b   1.000
_cell.length_c   1.000
_cell.angle_alpha   90.00
_cell.angle_beta   90.00
_cell.angle_gamma   90.00
#
_symmetry.space_group_name_H-M   'P 1'
#
loop_
_entity.id
_entity.type
_entity.pdbx_description
1 polymer ?
#
loop_
_entity_poly.entity_id
_entity_poly.type
_entity_poly.pdbx_seq_one_letter_code
_entity_poly.pdbx_strand_id
1 'polypeptide(L)'
;MVYDAGLAALTMGFLLGLKHATDADHVVAVATIVNEFKNAFRALWVGVSWGLGHTLPLLVLGIVIILFKNVVMDSYGEVAPYFEFGVGVMLVFLGIQVYWTLKKGRLHIHHHDHDGDSHLHIHGTHEAEEDSSVQRQHGIFNPGRPFFRLKSFVIGLVHGLAGSAAVMLALLPTIDSVFAGLAYLLLFGVGTILSMAIITIALSVPFAVSGSYDRINRMVSGVAGTASVLFGAGLMADIVFGTSFIPF
;
A
#
# COMPACT_ATOMS: atom_id res chain seq x y z
N MET A 1 -25.98 -19.67 -22.54
CA MET A 1 -25.74 -18.23 -22.74
C MET A 1 -25.79 -17.42 -21.44
N VAL A 2 -26.82 -17.50 -20.58
CA VAL A 2 -26.89 -16.68 -19.35
C VAL A 2 -25.83 -17.11 -18.32
N TYR A 3 -25.55 -18.40 -18.20
CA TYR A 3 -24.51 -18.93 -17.30
C TYR A 3 -23.10 -18.52 -17.73
N ASP A 4 -22.86 -18.42 -19.05
CA ASP A 4 -21.54 -18.06 -19.59
C ASP A 4 -21.22 -16.57 -19.33
N ALA A 5 -22.22 -15.70 -19.46
CA ALA A 5 -22.07 -14.27 -19.18
C ALA A 5 -21.79 -14.00 -17.67
N GLY A 6 -22.49 -14.73 -16.77
CA GLY A 6 -22.26 -14.64 -15.34
C GLY A 6 -20.85 -15.10 -14.94
N LEU A 7 -20.41 -16.24 -15.44
CA LEU A 7 -19.06 -16.77 -15.19
C LEU A 7 -17.97 -15.84 -15.75
N ALA A 8 -18.20 -15.27 -16.93
CA ALA A 8 -17.27 -14.30 -17.53
C ALA A 8 -17.14 -13.04 -16.66
N ALA A 9 -18.25 -12.48 -16.16
CA ALA A 9 -18.23 -11.32 -15.29
C ALA A 9 -17.48 -11.60 -13.97
N LEU A 10 -17.70 -12.76 -13.37
CA LEU A 10 -17.02 -13.18 -12.14
C LEU A 10 -15.52 -13.37 -12.35
N THR A 11 -15.13 -14.05 -13.44
CA THR A 11 -13.72 -14.24 -13.80
C THR A 11 -13.05 -12.90 -14.06
N MET A 12 -13.72 -12.01 -14.76
CA MET A 12 -13.24 -10.66 -15.05
C MET A 12 -13.04 -9.85 -13.77
N GLY A 13 -13.99 -9.92 -12.82
CA GLY A 13 -13.85 -9.26 -11.51
C GLY A 13 -12.57 -9.69 -10.79
N PHE A 14 -12.32 -10.99 -10.69
CA PHE A 14 -11.12 -11.51 -10.07
C PHE A 14 -9.83 -11.07 -10.79
N LEU A 15 -9.78 -11.21 -12.12
CA LEU A 15 -8.62 -10.82 -12.91
C LEU A 15 -8.34 -9.31 -12.86
N LEU A 16 -9.38 -8.49 -12.90
CA LEU A 16 -9.25 -7.05 -12.74
C LEU A 16 -8.75 -6.68 -11.34
N GLY A 17 -9.21 -7.37 -10.30
CA GLY A 17 -8.68 -7.20 -8.96
C GLY A 17 -7.20 -7.55 -8.85
N LEU A 18 -6.76 -8.65 -9.49
CA LEU A 18 -5.34 -9.01 -9.56
C LEU A 18 -4.52 -7.94 -10.29
N LYS A 19 -5.01 -7.48 -11.45
CA LYS A 19 -4.33 -6.45 -12.25
C LYS A 19 -4.28 -5.12 -11.52
N HIS A 20 -5.37 -4.72 -10.89
CA HIS A 20 -5.49 -3.44 -10.20
C HIS A 20 -4.41 -3.24 -9.13
N ALA A 21 -4.10 -4.26 -8.33
CA ALA A 21 -3.02 -4.17 -7.34
C ALA A 21 -1.61 -4.00 -7.96
N THR A 22 -1.46 -4.20 -9.27
CA THR A 22 -0.19 -3.99 -9.99
C THR A 22 -0.04 -2.58 -10.56
N ASP A 23 -1.01 -1.70 -10.38
CA ASP A 23 -0.94 -0.33 -10.84
C ASP A 23 0.23 0.41 -10.15
N ALA A 24 0.83 1.36 -10.86
CA ALA A 24 2.12 1.94 -10.46
C ALA A 24 2.06 2.66 -9.10
N ASP A 25 0.96 3.32 -8.79
CA ASP A 25 0.70 3.98 -7.52
C ASP A 25 0.73 3.00 -6.34
N HIS A 26 0.15 1.79 -6.51
CA HIS A 26 0.17 0.71 -5.52
C HIS A 26 1.58 0.17 -5.30
N VAL A 27 2.28 -0.15 -6.40
CA VAL A 27 3.65 -0.70 -6.34
C VAL A 27 4.59 0.29 -5.65
N VAL A 28 4.50 1.57 -6.00
CA VAL A 28 5.33 2.62 -5.40
C VAL A 28 5.01 2.82 -3.92
N ALA A 29 3.73 2.85 -3.54
CA ALA A 29 3.32 2.97 -2.14
C ALA A 29 3.77 1.74 -1.32
N VAL A 30 3.60 0.51 -1.84
CA VAL A 30 4.09 -0.73 -1.17
C VAL A 30 5.59 -0.66 -0.95
N ALA A 31 6.36 -0.26 -1.96
CA ALA A 31 7.82 -0.20 -1.87
C ALA A 31 8.29 0.71 -0.73
N THR A 32 7.57 1.81 -0.44
CA THR A 32 7.90 2.71 0.67
C THR A 32 7.58 2.13 2.04
N ILE A 33 6.53 1.30 2.15
CA ILE A 33 6.09 0.72 3.43
C ILE A 33 6.93 -0.52 3.77
N VAL A 34 7.26 -1.33 2.77
CA VAL A 34 7.92 -2.62 2.95
C VAL A 34 9.38 -2.48 3.38
N ASN A 35 10.01 -1.33 3.12
CA ASN A 35 11.41 -1.08 3.53
C ASN A 35 11.65 -1.22 5.05
N GLU A 36 10.58 -1.08 5.85
CA GLU A 36 10.62 -1.26 7.31
C GLU A 36 10.66 -2.75 7.74
N PHE A 37 10.43 -3.70 6.79
CA PHE A 37 10.23 -5.11 7.13
C PHE A 37 11.26 -6.02 6.46
N LYS A 38 12.18 -6.56 7.26
CA LYS A 38 13.21 -7.53 6.83
C LYS A 38 12.69 -8.98 6.72
N ASN A 39 11.40 -9.23 6.93
CA ASN A 39 10.80 -10.57 6.97
C ASN A 39 9.59 -10.65 6.03
N ALA A 40 9.66 -11.56 5.05
CA ALA A 40 8.62 -11.76 4.03
C ALA A 40 7.25 -12.11 4.62
N PHE A 41 7.20 -12.85 5.73
CA PHE A 41 5.92 -13.19 6.38
C PHE A 41 5.27 -11.97 7.05
N ARG A 42 6.07 -11.05 7.58
CA ARG A 42 5.54 -9.77 8.10
C ARG A 42 5.08 -8.87 6.96
N ALA A 43 5.79 -8.89 5.83
CA ALA A 43 5.42 -8.18 4.63
C ALA A 43 4.08 -8.68 4.07
N LEU A 44 3.83 -10.00 4.08
CA LEU A 44 2.53 -10.58 3.73
C LEU A 44 1.36 -9.91 4.49
N TRP A 45 1.48 -9.78 5.81
CA TRP A 45 0.42 -9.18 6.64
C TRP A 45 0.27 -7.67 6.41
N VAL A 46 1.32 -6.99 5.99
CA VAL A 46 1.24 -5.59 5.50
C VAL A 46 0.36 -5.54 4.26
N GLY A 47 0.63 -6.40 3.26
CA GLY A 47 -0.13 -6.47 2.02
C GLY A 47 -1.60 -6.87 2.24
N VAL A 48 -1.86 -7.87 3.07
CA VAL A 48 -3.22 -8.30 3.43
C VAL A 48 -3.98 -7.18 4.14
N SER A 49 -3.37 -6.53 5.15
CA SER A 49 -4.02 -5.45 5.89
C SER A 49 -4.31 -4.25 5.00
N TRP A 50 -3.39 -3.92 4.11
CA TRP A 50 -3.60 -2.86 3.13
C TRP A 50 -4.68 -3.23 2.11
N GLY A 51 -4.61 -4.44 1.52
CA GLY A 51 -5.62 -4.93 0.59
C GLY A 51 -7.03 -4.92 1.19
N LEU A 52 -7.19 -5.29 2.47
CA LEU A 52 -8.44 -5.16 3.19
C LEU A 52 -8.90 -3.71 3.32
N GLY A 53 -7.99 -2.80 3.70
CA GLY A 53 -8.29 -1.38 3.79
C GLY A 53 -8.70 -0.80 2.45
N HIS A 54 -7.98 -1.17 1.38
CA HIS A 54 -8.24 -0.73 0.02
C HIS A 54 -9.58 -1.25 -0.55
N THR A 55 -9.89 -2.51 -0.30
CA THR A 55 -11.11 -3.15 -0.80
C THR A 55 -12.37 -2.63 -0.10
N LEU A 56 -12.27 -2.23 1.17
CA LEU A 56 -13.43 -1.82 1.94
C LEU A 56 -14.19 -0.62 1.34
N PRO A 57 -13.57 0.53 1.02
CA PRO A 57 -14.27 1.65 0.38
C PRO A 57 -14.77 1.30 -1.02
N LEU A 58 -14.05 0.49 -1.79
CA LEU A 58 -14.50 0.02 -3.10
C LEU A 58 -15.77 -0.84 -2.99
N LEU A 59 -15.83 -1.72 -1.98
CA LEU A 59 -17.00 -2.53 -1.72
C LEU A 59 -18.21 -1.66 -1.33
N VAL A 60 -18.00 -0.68 -0.44
CA VAL A 60 -19.05 0.26 -0.03
C VAL A 60 -19.55 1.07 -1.24
N LEU A 61 -18.64 1.65 -2.01
CA LEU A 61 -18.97 2.41 -3.21
C LEU A 61 -19.69 1.55 -4.26
N GLY A 62 -19.20 0.32 -4.48
CA GLY A 62 -19.83 -0.62 -5.41
C GLY A 62 -21.26 -1.01 -5.00
N ILE A 63 -21.50 -1.22 -3.70
CA ILE A 63 -22.86 -1.47 -3.18
C ILE A 63 -23.75 -0.23 -3.42
N VAL A 64 -23.24 0.97 -3.14
CA VAL A 64 -23.98 2.21 -3.38
C VAL A 64 -24.32 2.38 -4.86
N ILE A 65 -23.41 2.02 -5.77
CA ILE A 65 -23.66 2.04 -7.22
C ILE A 65 -24.72 1.02 -7.62
N ILE A 66 -24.67 -0.20 -7.09
CA ILE A 66 -25.70 -1.22 -7.39
C ILE A 66 -27.10 -0.72 -6.98
N LEU A 67 -27.21 0.00 -5.85
CA LEU A 67 -28.48 0.47 -5.31
C LEU A 67 -28.98 1.78 -5.94
N PHE A 68 -28.05 2.68 -6.32
CA PHE A 68 -28.35 4.07 -6.72
C PHE A 68 -27.64 4.47 -8.03
N LYS A 69 -27.54 3.55 -8.99
CA LYS A 69 -26.77 3.63 -10.23
C LYS A 69 -26.75 5.03 -10.88
N ASN A 70 -27.93 5.60 -11.15
CA ASN A 70 -28.03 6.84 -11.94
C ASN A 70 -27.52 8.07 -11.19
N VAL A 71 -27.76 8.14 -9.87
CA VAL A 71 -27.37 9.30 -9.05
C VAL A 71 -25.86 9.29 -8.77
N VAL A 72 -25.30 8.11 -8.56
CA VAL A 72 -23.88 7.98 -8.18
C VAL A 72 -22.96 8.22 -9.36
N MET A 73 -23.33 7.72 -10.55
CA MET A 73 -22.48 7.86 -11.74
C MET A 73 -22.31 9.32 -12.16
N ASP A 74 -23.37 10.13 -12.06
CA ASP A 74 -23.32 11.56 -12.38
C ASP A 74 -22.42 12.34 -11.40
N SER A 75 -22.49 12.01 -10.11
CA SER A 75 -21.74 12.71 -9.07
C SER A 75 -20.29 12.23 -8.92
N TYR A 76 -20.00 10.97 -9.23
CA TYR A 76 -18.68 10.38 -9.03
C TYR A 76 -17.61 11.06 -9.89
N GLY A 77 -17.93 11.38 -11.15
CA GLY A 77 -17.00 12.05 -12.06
C GLY A 77 -16.49 13.41 -11.54
N GLU A 78 -17.31 14.12 -10.76
CA GLU A 78 -16.94 15.40 -10.17
C GLU A 78 -16.06 15.24 -8.93
N VAL A 79 -16.21 14.13 -8.20
CA VAL A 79 -15.53 13.91 -6.89
C VAL A 79 -14.26 13.09 -7.04
N ALA A 80 -14.15 12.21 -8.04
CA ALA A 80 -12.99 11.34 -8.25
C ALA A 80 -11.64 12.07 -8.27
N PRO A 81 -11.47 13.24 -8.95
CA PRO A 81 -10.20 13.96 -8.98
C PRO A 81 -9.71 14.38 -7.59
N TYR A 82 -10.61 14.68 -6.65
CA TYR A 82 -10.21 15.03 -5.28
C TYR A 82 -9.64 13.84 -4.51
N PHE A 83 -10.18 12.65 -4.73
CA PHE A 83 -9.63 11.42 -4.14
C PHE A 83 -8.27 11.07 -4.74
N GLU A 84 -8.13 11.19 -6.06
CA GLU A 84 -6.86 10.97 -6.77
C GLU A 84 -5.78 11.97 -6.29
N PHE A 85 -6.14 13.24 -6.13
CA PHE A 85 -5.25 14.24 -5.53
C PHE A 85 -4.83 13.85 -4.12
N GLY A 86 -5.76 13.33 -3.29
CA GLY A 86 -5.49 12.82 -1.95
C GLY A 86 -4.46 11.67 -1.95
N VAL A 87 -4.52 10.77 -2.93
CA VAL A 87 -3.50 9.73 -3.12
C VAL A 87 -2.15 10.33 -3.49
N GLY A 88 -2.11 11.33 -4.38
CA GLY A 88 -0.87 12.04 -4.68
C GLY A 88 -0.21 12.62 -3.42
N VAL A 89 -1.00 13.27 -2.56
CA VAL A 89 -0.53 13.79 -1.26
C VAL A 89 -0.02 12.66 -0.36
N MET A 90 -0.75 11.54 -0.28
CA MET A 90 -0.34 10.37 0.51
C MET A 90 1.00 9.81 0.02
N LEU A 91 1.20 9.66 -1.28
CA LEU A 91 2.45 9.14 -1.87
C LEU A 91 3.63 10.06 -1.58
N VAL A 92 3.46 11.38 -1.70
CA VAL A 92 4.49 12.37 -1.32
C VAL A 92 4.82 12.24 0.16
N PHE A 93 3.82 12.13 1.03
CA PHE A 93 4.02 11.95 2.47
C PHE A 93 4.80 10.67 2.79
N LEU A 94 4.43 9.53 2.18
CA LEU A 94 5.13 8.26 2.36
C LEU A 94 6.58 8.35 1.89
N GLY A 95 6.83 8.96 0.73
CA GLY A 95 8.18 9.17 0.22
C GLY A 95 9.04 10.03 1.13
N ILE A 96 8.50 11.14 1.66
CA ILE A 96 9.18 12.00 2.63
C ILE A 96 9.45 11.23 3.94
N GLN A 97 8.52 10.40 4.41
CA GLN A 97 8.70 9.58 5.61
C GLN A 97 9.89 8.64 5.47
N VAL A 98 10.13 8.05 4.28
CA VAL A 98 11.33 7.23 4.03
C VAL A 98 12.60 8.03 4.30
N TYR A 99 12.71 9.23 3.75
CA TYR A 99 13.90 10.07 4.00
C TYR A 99 14.07 10.47 5.45
N TRP A 100 12.97 10.76 6.13
CA TRP A 100 13.02 11.06 7.56
C TRP A 100 13.52 9.87 8.38
N THR A 101 13.07 8.66 8.07
CA THR A 101 13.52 7.42 8.70
C THR A 101 15.01 7.17 8.42
N LEU A 102 15.45 7.35 7.16
CA LEU A 102 16.87 7.23 6.78
C LEU A 102 17.77 8.26 7.50
N LYS A 103 17.25 9.47 7.73
CA LYS A 103 17.97 10.53 8.46
C LYS A 103 18.04 10.23 9.95
N LYS A 104 16.94 9.76 10.55
CA LYS A 104 16.91 9.40 11.99
C LYS A 104 17.82 8.22 12.29
N GLY A 105 17.91 7.23 11.40
CA GLY A 105 18.83 6.10 11.55
C GLY A 105 20.33 6.47 11.55
N ARG A 106 20.68 7.72 11.22
CA ARG A 106 22.07 8.24 11.29
C ARG A 106 22.43 8.90 12.61
N LEU A 107 21.45 9.16 13.48
CA LEU A 107 21.65 9.87 14.75
C LEU A 107 21.10 9.00 15.88
N HIS A 108 21.99 8.25 16.53
CA HIS A 108 21.68 7.55 17.77
C HIS A 108 22.24 8.34 18.95
N ILE A 109 21.39 8.61 19.93
CA ILE A 109 21.79 9.19 21.22
C ILE A 109 21.80 8.04 22.21
N HIS A 110 23.00 7.68 22.70
CA HIS A 110 23.17 6.68 23.74
C HIS A 110 23.61 7.35 25.04
N HIS A 111 22.97 6.96 26.12
CA HIS A 111 23.44 7.20 27.47
C HIS A 111 24.24 5.97 27.90
N HIS A 112 25.52 6.17 28.22
CA HIS A 112 26.36 5.16 28.82
C HIS A 112 26.81 5.66 30.18
N ASP A 113 26.61 4.84 31.20
CA ASP A 113 27.20 5.02 32.54
C ASP A 113 28.44 4.15 32.62
N HIS A 114 29.62 4.80 32.62
CA HIS A 114 30.89 4.17 32.95
C HIS A 114 31.48 4.89 34.15
N ASP A 115 31.72 4.14 35.22
CA ASP A 115 32.50 4.57 36.41
C ASP A 115 32.10 5.92 37.06
N GLY A 116 30.79 6.23 37.07
CA GLY A 116 30.27 7.38 37.83
C GLY A 116 30.12 8.69 37.04
N ASP A 117 30.54 8.77 35.78
CA ASP A 117 30.31 9.92 34.92
C ASP A 117 29.34 9.59 33.80
N SER A 118 28.15 10.21 33.83
CA SER A 118 27.18 10.13 32.75
C SER A 118 27.42 11.24 31.73
N HIS A 119 27.75 10.87 30.48
CA HIS A 119 27.90 11.84 29.39
C HIS A 119 27.12 11.42 28.14
N LEU A 120 26.66 12.42 27.42
CA LEU A 120 25.88 12.26 26.23
C LEU A 120 26.78 12.30 25.00
N HIS A 121 26.81 11.21 24.22
CA HIS A 121 27.51 11.19 22.94
C HIS A 121 26.52 11.11 21.77
N ILE A 122 26.78 11.93 20.76
CA ILE A 122 26.09 11.87 19.48
C ILE A 122 27.07 11.23 18.50
N HIS A 123 26.81 9.97 18.12
CA HIS A 123 27.64 9.25 17.16
C HIS A 123 26.90 9.01 15.85
N GLY A 124 27.61 9.09 14.71
CA GLY A 124 27.17 8.48 13.46
C GLY A 124 27.40 6.98 13.53
N THR A 125 26.35 6.21 13.27
CA THR A 125 26.25 4.74 13.20
C THR A 125 27.49 3.96 13.64
N HIS A 126 27.46 3.43 14.88
CA HIS A 126 28.13 2.18 15.20
C HIS A 126 27.17 1.03 14.91
N GLU A 127 27.71 -0.13 14.47
CA GLU A 127 26.94 -1.37 14.42
C GLU A 127 26.34 -1.56 15.81
N ALA A 128 25.02 -1.47 15.90
CA ALA A 128 24.33 -1.80 17.13
C ALA A 128 24.61 -3.28 17.38
N GLU A 129 25.35 -3.59 18.44
CA GLU A 129 25.26 -4.90 19.07
C GLU A 129 23.78 -5.07 19.41
N GLU A 130 23.08 -5.82 18.57
CA GLU A 130 21.68 -6.18 18.81
C GLU A 130 21.66 -6.93 20.14
N ASP A 131 21.06 -6.30 21.14
CA ASP A 131 20.82 -6.89 22.43
C ASP A 131 20.22 -8.29 22.22
N SER A 132 20.98 -9.31 22.60
CA SER A 132 20.67 -10.72 22.36
C SER A 132 19.35 -11.18 23.01
N SER A 133 18.78 -10.35 23.86
CA SER A 133 17.46 -10.53 24.47
C SER A 133 16.30 -10.23 23.50
N VAL A 134 16.51 -9.33 22.52
CA VAL A 134 15.51 -8.98 21.50
C VAL A 134 15.53 -10.01 20.35
N GLN A 135 16.67 -10.63 20.07
CA GLN A 135 16.84 -11.61 18.99
C GLN A 135 16.11 -12.94 19.25
N ARG A 136 15.86 -13.30 20.51
CA ARG A 136 15.12 -14.54 20.85
C ARG A 136 13.61 -14.48 20.59
N GLN A 137 13.06 -13.34 20.16
CA GLN A 137 11.64 -13.19 19.83
C GLN A 137 11.32 -13.29 18.32
N HIS A 138 12.23 -13.80 17.51
CA HIS A 138 12.07 -13.96 16.07
C HIS A 138 11.36 -15.26 15.64
N GLY A 139 10.54 -15.86 16.49
CA GLY A 139 9.67 -16.97 16.10
C GLY A 139 8.67 -16.53 15.02
N ILE A 140 8.42 -17.41 14.04
CA ILE A 140 7.43 -17.24 12.96
C ILE A 140 6.02 -16.99 13.54
N PHE A 141 5.77 -17.48 14.76
CA PHE A 141 4.55 -17.29 15.55
C PHE A 141 4.89 -16.63 16.88
N ASN A 142 4.95 -15.28 16.91
CA ASN A 142 4.98 -14.58 18.20
C ASN A 142 3.56 -14.08 18.51
N PRO A 143 2.83 -14.71 19.45
CA PRO A 143 1.42 -14.38 19.73
C PRO A 143 1.21 -12.98 20.31
N GLY A 144 2.29 -12.26 20.67
CA GLY A 144 2.21 -10.90 21.21
C GLY A 144 2.18 -9.78 20.17
N ARG A 145 2.32 -10.08 18.85
CA ARG A 145 2.27 -9.06 17.81
C ARG A 145 1.06 -9.27 16.91
N PRO A 146 0.19 -8.26 16.74
CA PRO A 146 -1.00 -8.41 15.92
C PRO A 146 -0.60 -8.69 14.46
N PHE A 147 -1.24 -9.70 13.84
CA PHE A 147 -1.14 -9.96 12.41
C PHE A 147 -1.65 -8.76 11.61
N PHE A 148 -2.72 -8.14 12.08
CA PHE A 148 -3.32 -6.97 11.46
C PHE A 148 -2.47 -5.71 11.67
N ARG A 149 -2.20 -4.98 10.58
CA ARG A 149 -1.38 -3.77 10.54
C ARG A 149 -2.25 -2.54 10.33
N LEU A 150 -2.66 -1.90 11.43
CA LEU A 150 -3.57 -0.76 11.38
C LEU A 150 -3.05 0.37 10.49
N LYS A 151 -1.76 0.71 10.55
CA LYS A 151 -1.15 1.73 9.66
C LYS A 151 -1.35 1.38 8.19
N SER A 152 -1.06 0.14 7.79
CA SER A 152 -1.23 -0.32 6.41
C SER A 152 -2.69 -0.35 5.99
N PHE A 153 -3.59 -0.74 6.89
CA PHE A 153 -5.03 -0.72 6.65
C PHE A 153 -5.54 0.70 6.39
N VAL A 154 -5.16 1.68 7.21
CA VAL A 154 -5.57 3.08 7.05
C VAL A 154 -5.02 3.68 5.74
N ILE A 155 -3.77 3.38 5.39
CA ILE A 155 -3.20 3.81 4.11
C ILE A 155 -3.98 3.17 2.96
N GLY A 156 -4.32 1.87 3.07
CA GLY A 156 -5.15 1.19 2.10
C GLY A 156 -6.53 1.82 1.95
N LEU A 157 -7.16 2.20 3.07
CA LEU A 157 -8.49 2.85 3.07
C LEU A 157 -8.46 4.18 2.30
N VAL A 158 -7.46 5.02 2.54
CA VAL A 158 -7.28 6.28 1.81
C VAL A 158 -7.05 6.01 0.32
N HIS A 159 -6.21 5.02 0.01
CA HIS A 159 -5.87 4.65 -1.37
C HIS A 159 -7.08 4.09 -2.13
N GLY A 160 -7.91 3.27 -1.47
CA GLY A 160 -9.09 2.66 -2.10
C GLY A 160 -10.22 3.64 -2.43
N LEU A 161 -10.18 4.86 -1.89
CA LEU A 161 -11.12 5.93 -2.26
C LEU A 161 -10.74 6.62 -3.58
N ALA A 162 -9.54 6.38 -4.12
CA ALA A 162 -9.04 7.03 -5.32
C ALA A 162 -9.50 6.35 -6.62
N GLY A 163 -9.16 6.98 -7.73
CA GLY A 163 -9.64 6.74 -9.09
C GLY A 163 -9.50 5.35 -9.69
N SER A 164 -8.75 4.45 -9.07
CA SER A 164 -8.67 3.04 -9.45
C SER A 164 -10.02 2.31 -9.36
N ALA A 165 -11.01 2.89 -8.67
CA ALA A 165 -12.40 2.49 -8.77
C ALA A 165 -12.98 2.64 -10.20
N ALA A 166 -12.39 3.45 -11.07
CA ALA A 166 -12.93 3.74 -12.40
C ALA A 166 -13.16 2.46 -13.24
N VAL A 167 -12.22 1.52 -13.24
CA VAL A 167 -12.37 0.26 -13.99
C VAL A 167 -13.48 -0.62 -13.40
N MET A 168 -13.58 -0.68 -12.07
CA MET A 168 -14.67 -1.39 -11.40
C MET A 168 -16.01 -0.70 -11.70
N LEU A 169 -16.05 0.62 -11.65
CA LEU A 169 -17.23 1.44 -11.89
C LEU A 169 -17.72 1.34 -13.34
N ALA A 170 -16.82 1.20 -14.30
CA ALA A 170 -17.20 1.07 -15.71
C ALA A 170 -17.96 -0.24 -16.00
N LEU A 171 -17.62 -1.34 -15.34
CA LEU A 171 -18.23 -2.65 -15.59
C LEU A 171 -19.41 -2.95 -14.67
N LEU A 172 -19.38 -2.52 -13.42
CA LEU A 172 -20.43 -2.82 -12.44
C LEU A 172 -21.82 -2.40 -12.89
N PRO A 173 -22.02 -1.20 -13.51
CA PRO A 173 -23.32 -0.80 -14.02
C PRO A 173 -23.85 -1.64 -15.18
N THR A 174 -23.02 -2.41 -15.86
CA THR A 174 -23.47 -3.30 -16.97
C THR A 174 -23.99 -4.64 -16.48
N ILE A 175 -23.87 -4.94 -15.19
CA ILE A 175 -24.36 -6.17 -14.58
C ILE A 175 -25.79 -5.97 -14.10
N ASP A 176 -26.75 -6.66 -14.71
CA ASP A 176 -28.18 -6.48 -14.41
C ASP A 176 -28.61 -7.13 -13.07
N SER A 177 -27.92 -8.18 -12.65
CA SER A 177 -28.24 -8.90 -11.41
C SER A 177 -27.49 -8.34 -10.23
N VAL A 178 -28.21 -7.91 -9.20
CA VAL A 178 -27.63 -7.47 -7.90
C VAL A 178 -26.72 -8.55 -7.31
N PHE A 179 -27.14 -9.82 -7.36
CA PHE A 179 -26.33 -10.93 -6.84
C PHE A 179 -25.03 -11.11 -7.64
N ALA A 180 -25.09 -11.02 -8.96
CA ALA A 180 -23.89 -11.09 -9.82
C ALA A 180 -22.98 -9.88 -9.59
N GLY A 181 -23.53 -8.69 -9.40
CA GLY A 181 -22.77 -7.48 -9.05
C GLY A 181 -22.03 -7.59 -7.72
N LEU A 182 -22.71 -8.11 -6.67
CA LEU A 182 -22.08 -8.36 -5.39
C LEU A 182 -20.99 -9.43 -5.48
N ALA A 183 -21.22 -10.52 -6.21
CA ALA A 183 -20.22 -11.56 -6.42
C ALA A 183 -19.01 -11.04 -7.20
N TYR A 184 -19.23 -10.19 -8.23
CA TYR A 184 -18.17 -9.49 -8.95
C TYR A 184 -17.32 -8.63 -8.00
N LEU A 185 -17.94 -7.81 -7.14
CA LEU A 185 -17.24 -6.97 -6.16
C LEU A 185 -16.42 -7.78 -5.17
N LEU A 186 -16.98 -8.87 -4.66
CA LEU A 186 -16.27 -9.76 -3.73
C LEU A 186 -15.06 -10.42 -4.39
N LEU A 187 -15.19 -10.91 -5.62
CA LEU A 187 -14.08 -11.52 -6.36
C LEU A 187 -13.02 -10.50 -6.75
N PHE A 188 -13.42 -9.30 -7.14
CA PHE A 188 -12.49 -8.18 -7.35
C PHE A 188 -11.69 -7.91 -6.06
N GLY A 189 -12.36 -7.79 -4.92
CA GLY A 189 -11.72 -7.58 -3.62
C GLY A 189 -10.76 -8.70 -3.23
N VAL A 190 -11.14 -9.97 -3.43
CA VAL A 190 -10.27 -11.13 -3.17
C VAL A 190 -9.05 -11.09 -4.09
N GLY A 191 -9.23 -10.81 -5.38
CA GLY A 191 -8.13 -10.64 -6.34
C GLY A 191 -7.15 -9.54 -5.92
N THR A 192 -7.68 -8.39 -5.51
CA THR A 192 -6.89 -7.25 -5.04
C THR A 192 -6.09 -7.60 -3.78
N ILE A 193 -6.70 -8.21 -2.76
CA ILE A 193 -6.02 -8.60 -1.53
C ILE A 193 -4.92 -9.62 -1.80
N LEU A 194 -5.21 -10.64 -2.64
CA LEU A 194 -4.24 -11.67 -3.01
C LEU A 194 -3.03 -11.06 -3.75
N SER A 195 -3.29 -10.23 -4.74
CA SER A 195 -2.24 -9.57 -5.52
C SER A 195 -1.40 -8.62 -4.66
N MET A 196 -2.04 -7.83 -3.79
CA MET A 196 -1.34 -6.97 -2.80
C MET A 196 -0.43 -7.78 -1.89
N ALA A 197 -0.89 -8.92 -1.39
CA ALA A 197 -0.08 -9.80 -0.56
C ALA A 197 1.15 -10.32 -1.32
N ILE A 198 0.96 -10.78 -2.57
CA ILE A 198 2.04 -11.30 -3.43
C ILE A 198 3.05 -10.21 -3.76
N ILE A 199 2.59 -9.03 -4.20
CA ILE A 199 3.47 -7.90 -4.55
C ILE A 199 4.26 -7.43 -3.33
N THR A 200 3.62 -7.38 -2.16
CA THR A 200 4.28 -6.98 -0.92
C THR A 200 5.39 -7.95 -0.54
N ILE A 201 5.17 -9.26 -0.68
CA ILE A 201 6.23 -10.26 -0.51
C ILE A 201 7.34 -10.05 -1.53
N ALA A 202 7.01 -9.94 -2.83
CA ALA A 202 7.98 -9.78 -3.90
C ALA A 202 8.86 -8.54 -3.69
N LEU A 203 8.26 -7.40 -3.36
CA LEU A 203 8.97 -6.16 -3.07
C LEU A 203 9.76 -6.20 -1.75
N SER A 204 9.41 -7.09 -0.80
CA SER A 204 10.18 -7.25 0.43
C SER A 204 11.51 -7.97 0.20
N VAL A 205 11.64 -8.77 -0.86
CA VAL A 205 12.86 -9.55 -1.15
C VAL A 205 14.11 -8.68 -1.29
N PRO A 206 14.13 -7.60 -2.11
CA PRO A 206 15.28 -6.71 -2.19
C PRO A 206 15.72 -6.15 -0.84
N PHE A 207 14.77 -5.77 0.02
CA PHE A 207 15.04 -5.24 1.35
C PHE A 207 15.53 -6.32 2.32
N ALA A 208 15.00 -7.55 2.24
CA ALA A 208 15.45 -8.67 3.04
C ALA A 208 16.89 -9.08 2.67
N VAL A 209 17.23 -9.12 1.38
CA VAL A 209 18.58 -9.47 0.89
C VAL A 209 19.57 -8.32 1.15
N SER A 210 19.16 -7.07 0.95
CA SER A 210 20.01 -5.89 1.18
C SER A 210 20.19 -5.55 2.66
N GLY A 211 19.37 -6.13 3.53
CA GLY A 211 19.39 -5.88 4.98
C GLY A 211 20.73 -6.16 5.66
N SER A 212 21.60 -7.00 5.06
CA SER A 212 22.99 -7.24 5.49
C SER A 212 23.99 -6.17 5.02
N TYR A 213 23.56 -5.28 4.12
CA TYR A 213 24.38 -4.24 3.51
C TYR A 213 23.71 -2.87 3.64
N ASP A 214 24.01 -2.14 4.69
CA ASP A 214 23.39 -0.83 5.00
C ASP A 214 23.40 0.17 3.86
N ARG A 215 24.47 0.19 3.05
CA ARG A 215 24.57 1.09 1.90
C ARG A 215 23.53 0.75 0.82
N ILE A 216 23.37 -0.54 0.52
CA ILE A 216 22.41 -1.02 -0.51
C ILE A 216 20.98 -0.79 -0.02
N ASN A 217 20.69 -1.14 1.23
CA ASN A 217 19.38 -0.91 1.82
C ASN A 217 18.98 0.57 1.80
N ARG A 218 19.90 1.47 2.18
CA ARG A 218 19.66 2.93 2.07
C ARG A 218 19.41 3.39 0.64
N MET A 219 20.18 2.84 -0.33
CA MET A 219 20.00 3.18 -1.75
C MET A 219 18.65 2.73 -2.27
N VAL A 220 18.25 1.47 -2.01
CA VAL A 220 16.95 0.92 -2.43
C VAL A 220 15.80 1.70 -1.78
N SER A 221 15.89 1.97 -0.48
CA SER A 221 14.89 2.79 0.22
C SER A 221 14.81 4.22 -0.34
N GLY A 222 15.97 4.83 -0.62
CA GLY A 222 16.04 6.17 -1.21
C GLY A 222 15.40 6.23 -2.60
N VAL A 223 15.65 5.22 -3.43
CA VAL A 223 15.00 5.10 -4.76
C VAL A 223 13.49 4.96 -4.62
N ALA A 224 13.01 4.08 -3.73
CA ALA A 224 11.59 3.90 -3.48
C ALA A 224 10.93 5.20 -2.98
N GLY A 225 11.57 5.91 -2.03
CA GLY A 225 11.09 7.19 -1.52
C GLY A 225 11.06 8.29 -2.60
N THR A 226 12.12 8.37 -3.45
CA THR A 226 12.15 9.32 -4.57
C THR A 226 11.04 9.02 -5.57
N ALA A 227 10.88 7.76 -5.97
CA ALA A 227 9.83 7.33 -6.89
C ALA A 227 8.44 7.71 -6.34
N SER A 228 8.20 7.50 -5.04
CA SER A 228 6.94 7.85 -4.39
C SER A 228 6.67 9.36 -4.43
N VAL A 229 7.67 10.20 -4.13
CA VAL A 229 7.52 11.67 -4.19
C VAL A 229 7.26 12.12 -5.63
N LEU A 230 8.04 11.63 -6.59
CA LEU A 230 7.89 12.04 -8.00
C LEU A 230 6.54 11.60 -8.57
N PHE A 231 6.12 10.37 -8.28
CA PHE A 231 4.84 9.84 -8.75
C PHE A 231 3.68 10.60 -8.14
N GLY A 232 3.69 10.83 -6.82
CA GLY A 232 2.65 11.60 -6.13
C GLY A 232 2.59 13.05 -6.59
N ALA A 233 3.75 13.70 -6.81
CA ALA A 233 3.80 15.06 -7.34
C ALA A 233 3.30 15.12 -8.80
N GLY A 234 3.66 14.14 -9.62
CA GLY A 234 3.18 14.01 -11.00
C GLY A 234 1.67 13.84 -11.06
N LEU A 235 1.11 12.96 -10.23
CA LEU A 235 -0.33 12.73 -10.13
C LEU A 235 -1.09 14.01 -9.75
N MET A 236 -0.61 14.74 -8.73
CA MET A 236 -1.20 16.03 -8.36
C MET A 236 -1.08 17.07 -9.48
N ALA A 237 0.05 17.10 -10.20
CA ALA A 237 0.24 18.01 -11.32
C ALA A 237 -0.71 17.69 -12.47
N ASP A 238 -0.90 16.43 -12.82
CA ASP A 238 -1.85 16.00 -13.86
C ASP A 238 -3.27 16.48 -13.55
N ILE A 239 -3.71 16.35 -12.30
CA ILE A 239 -5.04 16.79 -11.87
C ILE A 239 -5.18 18.31 -11.91
N VAL A 240 -4.16 19.06 -11.45
CA VAL A 240 -4.22 20.53 -11.37
C VAL A 240 -4.12 21.17 -12.76
N PHE A 241 -3.25 20.63 -13.63
CA PHE A 241 -2.99 21.20 -14.96
C PHE A 241 -3.79 20.54 -16.09
N GLY A 242 -4.60 19.50 -15.78
CA GLY A 242 -5.35 18.75 -16.77
C GLY A 242 -4.46 18.01 -17.77
N THR A 243 -3.29 17.57 -17.33
CA THR A 243 -2.33 16.80 -18.14
C THR A 243 -2.53 15.29 -17.88
N SER A 244 -1.86 14.44 -18.64
CA SER A 244 -1.94 12.98 -18.51
C SER A 244 -0.54 12.37 -18.68
N PHE A 245 0.42 12.85 -17.88
CA PHE A 245 1.79 12.30 -17.87
C PHE A 245 1.85 10.96 -17.19
N ILE A 246 0.99 10.75 -16.20
CA ILE A 246 0.91 9.50 -15.46
C ILE A 246 -0.30 8.71 -15.97
N PRO A 247 -0.09 7.57 -16.66
CA PRO A 247 -1.21 6.75 -17.12
C PRO A 247 -1.90 6.07 -15.93
N PHE A 248 -3.17 6.31 -15.77
CA PHE A 248 -4.09 5.62 -14.86
C PHE A 248 -5.04 4.72 -15.64
#